data_0240b24d5fb508c5fc4c426a92c41684
#
_entry.id   0240b24d5fb508c5fc4c426a92c41684
#
_cell.length_a   1.000
_cell.length_b   1.000
_cell.length_c   1.000
_cell.angle_alpha   90.00
_cell.angle_beta   90.00
_cell.angle_gamma   90.00
#
_symmetry.space_group_name_H-M   'P 1'
#
loop_
_entity.id
_entity.type
_entity.pdbx_description
1 polymer ?
#
loop_
_entity_poly.entity_id
_entity_poly.type
_entity_poly.pdbx_seq_one_letter_code
_entity_poly.pdbx_strand_id
1 'polypeptide(L)'
;MKFEIKNRFTGAVQVTAEIECAEDESVSVKLGLAVKWAISASADLAGANLARANLADANLSGANLADAYLADAYLAGADLADAYLARAYLARADLADAYLAGANLAGALKIDPSEIPVIPNIDDTILAAIESGGVLDMSAWHGVGGWCGTTHCRAGWAIHFGGEKGKALQDKLGPNVAGTLIYEASRPGRPAPWFFDSTEGALADLRKCAKAQRGELA
;
A
#
# COMPACT_ATOMS: atom_id res chain seq x y z
N MET A 1 6.32 -27.77 -12.20
CA MET A 1 6.30 -28.57 -10.95
C MET A 1 5.13 -28.13 -10.08
N LYS A 2 4.65 -29.00 -9.18
CA LYS A 2 3.62 -28.61 -8.19
C LYS A 2 4.27 -27.99 -6.97
N PHE A 3 3.69 -26.88 -6.49
CA PHE A 3 4.11 -26.19 -5.26
C PHE A 3 2.90 -25.93 -4.37
N GLU A 4 3.03 -26.18 -3.07
CA GLU A 4 1.93 -26.09 -2.11
C GLU A 4 2.03 -24.80 -1.29
N ILE A 5 0.95 -24.02 -1.27
CA ILE A 5 0.75 -22.93 -0.33
C ILE A 5 -0.08 -23.47 0.82
N LYS A 6 0.43 -23.32 2.06
CA LYS A 6 -0.22 -23.84 3.26
C LYS A 6 -0.90 -22.72 4.05
N ASN A 7 -1.98 -23.05 4.71
CA ASN A 7 -2.62 -22.16 5.67
C ASN A 7 -1.76 -22.03 6.94
N ARG A 8 -1.55 -20.78 7.41
CA ARG A 8 -0.66 -20.48 8.56
C ARG A 8 -1.19 -21.01 9.90
N PHE A 9 -2.50 -21.19 10.02
CA PHE A 9 -3.13 -21.61 11.28
C PHE A 9 -3.27 -23.14 11.38
N THR A 10 -3.61 -23.79 10.28
CA THR A 10 -3.91 -25.22 10.26
C THR A 10 -2.76 -26.07 9.74
N GLY A 11 -1.82 -25.47 9.00
CA GLY A 11 -0.77 -26.20 8.28
C GLY A 11 -1.26 -27.01 7.08
N ALA A 12 -2.57 -27.03 6.83
CA ALA A 12 -3.15 -27.73 5.68
C ALA A 12 -2.79 -27.07 4.36
N VAL A 13 -2.70 -27.85 3.28
CA VAL A 13 -2.53 -27.32 1.93
C VAL A 13 -3.79 -26.54 1.56
N GLN A 14 -3.63 -25.28 1.21
CA GLN A 14 -4.71 -24.37 0.81
C GLN A 14 -4.79 -24.28 -0.72
N VAL A 15 -3.62 -24.18 -1.37
CA VAL A 15 -3.50 -24.09 -2.82
C VAL A 15 -2.36 -25.01 -3.28
N THR A 16 -2.57 -25.75 -4.36
CA THR A 16 -1.52 -26.47 -5.08
C THR A 16 -1.35 -25.79 -6.44
N ALA A 17 -0.32 -24.98 -6.57
CA ALA A 17 0.01 -24.26 -7.80
C ALA A 17 0.85 -25.11 -8.75
N GLU A 18 0.61 -24.96 -10.06
CA GLU A 18 1.49 -25.49 -11.08
C GLU A 18 2.44 -24.37 -11.55
N ILE A 19 3.71 -24.49 -11.21
CA ILE A 19 4.73 -23.47 -11.50
C ILE A 19 5.80 -23.99 -12.42
N GLU A 20 6.38 -23.09 -13.21
CA GLU A 20 7.51 -23.37 -14.10
C GLU A 20 8.74 -22.64 -13.58
N CYS A 21 9.72 -23.38 -13.09
CA CYS A 21 11.03 -22.88 -12.64
C CYS A 21 12.03 -24.03 -12.56
N ALA A 22 13.31 -23.72 -12.38
CA ALA A 22 14.35 -24.71 -12.12
C ALA A 22 14.11 -25.43 -10.79
N GLU A 23 14.53 -26.71 -10.69
CA GLU A 23 14.34 -27.49 -9.46
C GLU A 23 15.13 -26.95 -8.29
N ASP A 24 16.29 -26.34 -8.53
CA ASP A 24 17.18 -25.71 -7.57
C ASP A 24 16.83 -24.25 -7.25
N GLU A 25 15.76 -23.71 -7.84
CA GLU A 25 15.31 -22.35 -7.56
C GLU A 25 14.94 -22.18 -6.08
N SER A 26 15.15 -20.97 -5.54
CA SER A 26 14.88 -20.65 -4.14
C SER A 26 13.41 -20.86 -3.76
N VAL A 27 13.14 -21.23 -2.52
CA VAL A 27 11.77 -21.36 -1.99
C VAL A 27 11.02 -20.03 -2.08
N SER A 28 11.70 -18.91 -1.90
CA SER A 28 11.16 -17.56 -2.00
C SER A 28 10.57 -17.29 -3.40
N VAL A 29 11.33 -17.62 -4.45
CA VAL A 29 10.89 -17.47 -5.85
C VAL A 29 9.79 -18.46 -6.18
N LYS A 30 9.93 -19.74 -5.80
CA LYS A 30 8.89 -20.75 -6.00
C LYS A 30 7.56 -20.35 -5.36
N LEU A 31 7.60 -19.84 -4.14
CA LEU A 31 6.41 -19.35 -3.44
C LEU A 31 5.81 -18.13 -4.15
N GLY A 32 6.64 -17.18 -4.60
CA GLY A 32 6.16 -16.04 -5.39
C GLY A 32 5.47 -16.45 -6.69
N LEU A 33 6.04 -17.41 -7.42
CA LEU A 33 5.41 -17.97 -8.63
C LEU A 33 4.09 -18.68 -8.31
N ALA A 34 4.04 -19.41 -7.20
CA ALA A 34 2.83 -20.09 -6.75
C ALA A 34 1.71 -19.09 -6.38
N VAL A 35 2.05 -17.97 -5.74
CA VAL A 35 1.10 -16.89 -5.46
C VAL A 35 0.58 -16.25 -6.75
N LYS A 36 1.47 -15.92 -7.69
CA LYS A 36 1.06 -15.37 -9.00
C LYS A 36 0.11 -16.32 -9.75
N TRP A 37 0.41 -17.61 -9.72
CA TRP A 37 -0.48 -18.63 -10.27
C TRP A 37 -1.83 -18.66 -9.53
N ALA A 38 -1.83 -18.65 -8.18
CA ALA A 38 -3.04 -18.67 -7.38
C ALA A 38 -3.95 -17.47 -7.65
N ILE A 39 -3.37 -16.27 -7.79
CA ILE A 39 -4.12 -15.05 -8.19
C ILE A 39 -4.77 -15.23 -9.56
N SER A 40 -4.01 -15.72 -10.57
CA SER A 40 -4.56 -15.96 -11.92
C SER A 40 -5.70 -16.99 -11.92
N ALA A 41 -5.67 -17.94 -10.99
CA ALA A 41 -6.70 -18.94 -10.78
C ALA A 41 -7.84 -18.44 -9.84
N SER A 42 -7.82 -17.19 -9.42
CA SER A 42 -8.78 -16.61 -8.45
C SER A 42 -8.88 -17.40 -7.14
N ALA A 43 -7.77 -18.01 -6.71
CA ALA A 43 -7.73 -18.78 -5.48
C ALA A 43 -7.74 -17.85 -4.25
N ASP A 44 -8.43 -18.30 -3.19
CA ASP A 44 -8.43 -17.58 -1.91
C ASP A 44 -7.11 -17.83 -1.15
N LEU A 45 -6.44 -16.72 -0.82
CA LEU A 45 -5.18 -16.72 -0.07
C LEU A 45 -5.34 -16.21 1.37
N ALA A 46 -6.59 -16.10 1.87
CA ALA A 46 -6.82 -15.71 3.24
C ALA A 46 -6.17 -16.72 4.21
N GLY A 47 -5.39 -16.20 5.16
CA GLY A 47 -4.63 -17.04 6.10
C GLY A 47 -3.48 -17.84 5.49
N ALA A 48 -3.10 -17.61 4.25
CA ALA A 48 -1.97 -18.30 3.61
C ALA A 48 -0.64 -17.97 4.29
N ASN A 49 0.26 -18.95 4.34
CA ASN A 49 1.64 -18.72 4.77
C ASN A 49 2.49 -18.32 3.56
N LEU A 50 2.78 -17.03 3.45
CA LEU A 50 3.52 -16.40 2.36
C LEU A 50 4.82 -15.75 2.86
N ALA A 51 5.34 -16.21 4.00
CA ALA A 51 6.57 -15.67 4.56
C ALA A 51 7.73 -15.76 3.57
N ARG A 52 8.43 -14.64 3.39
CA ARG A 52 9.59 -14.52 2.49
C ARG A 52 9.27 -14.75 1.00
N ALA A 53 8.01 -14.73 0.59
CA ALA A 53 7.66 -14.84 -0.82
C ALA A 53 8.28 -13.69 -1.62
N ASN A 54 8.83 -13.99 -2.79
CA ASN A 54 9.26 -12.96 -3.74
C ASN A 54 8.07 -12.54 -4.61
N LEU A 55 7.46 -11.44 -4.22
CA LEU A 55 6.29 -10.82 -4.86
C LEU A 55 6.62 -9.43 -5.42
N ALA A 56 7.91 -9.13 -5.61
CA ALA A 56 8.32 -7.88 -6.24
C ALA A 56 7.64 -7.73 -7.61
N ASP A 57 7.12 -6.53 -7.87
CA ASP A 57 6.39 -6.15 -9.08
C ASP A 57 5.18 -7.06 -9.41
N ALA A 58 4.68 -7.84 -8.44
CA ALA A 58 3.55 -8.72 -8.67
C ALA A 58 2.24 -7.94 -8.73
N ASN A 59 1.35 -8.33 -9.66
CA ASN A 59 -0.04 -7.88 -9.62
C ASN A 59 -0.83 -8.73 -8.62
N LEU A 60 -1.20 -8.11 -7.50
CA LEU A 60 -2.01 -8.67 -6.40
C LEU A 60 -3.30 -7.86 -6.20
N SER A 61 -3.69 -7.07 -7.22
CA SER A 61 -4.88 -6.22 -7.16
C SER A 61 -6.13 -7.03 -6.85
N GLY A 62 -6.93 -6.59 -5.88
CA GLY A 62 -8.13 -7.25 -5.41
C GLY A 62 -7.92 -8.60 -4.71
N ALA A 63 -6.67 -9.02 -4.49
CA ALA A 63 -6.38 -10.32 -3.87
C ALA A 63 -6.91 -10.41 -2.44
N ASN A 64 -7.49 -11.57 -2.07
CA ASN A 64 -7.82 -11.84 -0.68
C ASN A 64 -6.60 -12.40 0.07
N LEU A 65 -5.95 -11.53 0.82
CA LEU A 65 -4.79 -11.79 1.67
C LEU A 65 -5.11 -11.55 3.15
N ALA A 66 -6.40 -11.53 3.52
CA ALA A 66 -6.80 -11.34 4.90
C ALA A 66 -6.17 -12.42 5.79
N ASP A 67 -5.66 -12.01 6.97
CA ASP A 67 -4.96 -12.92 7.89
C ASP A 67 -3.74 -13.64 7.29
N ALA A 68 -3.24 -13.32 6.10
CA ALA A 68 -2.06 -13.97 5.53
C ALA A 68 -0.78 -13.65 6.32
N TYR A 69 0.19 -14.57 6.30
CA TYR A 69 1.49 -14.39 6.95
C TYR A 69 2.53 -14.00 5.90
N LEU A 70 2.78 -12.71 5.79
CA LEU A 70 3.66 -12.05 4.82
C LEU A 70 4.96 -11.54 5.46
N ALA A 71 5.37 -12.12 6.60
CA ALA A 71 6.60 -11.71 7.25
C ALA A 71 7.80 -11.85 6.31
N ASP A 72 8.66 -10.82 6.27
CA ASP A 72 9.86 -10.78 5.42
C ASP A 72 9.56 -10.95 3.90
N ALA A 73 8.32 -10.79 3.43
CA ALA A 73 7.99 -10.88 2.01
C ALA A 73 8.55 -9.68 1.24
N TYR A 74 8.99 -9.93 0.00
CA TYR A 74 9.45 -8.89 -0.93
C TYR A 74 8.26 -8.45 -1.76
N LEU A 75 7.70 -7.29 -1.46
CA LEU A 75 6.52 -6.68 -2.11
C LEU A 75 6.87 -5.35 -2.79
N ALA A 76 8.17 -5.08 -2.98
CA ALA A 76 8.61 -3.85 -3.63
C ALA A 76 7.98 -3.73 -5.03
N GLY A 77 7.36 -2.59 -5.35
CA GLY A 77 6.68 -2.34 -6.60
C GLY A 77 5.39 -3.15 -6.84
N ALA A 78 4.95 -3.98 -5.90
CA ALA A 78 3.75 -4.79 -6.08
C ALA A 78 2.47 -3.93 -6.20
N ASP A 79 1.58 -4.31 -7.10
CA ASP A 79 0.23 -3.74 -7.18
C ASP A 79 -0.70 -4.47 -6.20
N LEU A 80 -1.06 -3.80 -5.12
CA LEU A 80 -1.97 -4.26 -4.08
C LEU A 80 -3.28 -3.43 -4.06
N ALA A 81 -3.61 -2.77 -5.19
CA ALA A 81 -4.85 -2.00 -5.29
C ALA A 81 -6.05 -2.86 -4.90
N ASP A 82 -6.93 -2.30 -4.06
CA ASP A 82 -8.15 -2.96 -3.59
C ASP A 82 -7.93 -4.33 -2.91
N ALA A 83 -6.69 -4.72 -2.57
CA ALA A 83 -6.39 -5.98 -1.90
C ALA A 83 -6.95 -6.01 -0.46
N TYR A 84 -7.45 -7.18 -0.05
CA TYR A 84 -7.90 -7.41 1.32
C TYR A 84 -6.73 -7.92 2.16
N LEU A 85 -6.09 -7.03 2.91
CA LEU A 85 -4.96 -7.31 3.80
C LEU A 85 -5.36 -7.23 5.28
N ALA A 86 -6.67 -7.24 5.59
CA ALA A 86 -7.12 -7.14 6.97
C ALA A 86 -6.44 -8.20 7.86
N ARG A 87 -5.78 -7.74 8.93
CA ARG A 87 -5.02 -8.58 9.89
C ARG A 87 -3.89 -9.42 9.27
N ALA A 88 -3.46 -9.13 8.05
CA ALA A 88 -2.25 -9.75 7.49
C ALA A 88 -1.03 -9.39 8.35
N TYR A 89 -0.11 -10.32 8.50
CA TYR A 89 1.12 -10.10 9.27
C TYR A 89 2.26 -9.69 8.33
N LEU A 90 2.54 -8.39 8.28
CA LEU A 90 3.50 -7.75 7.36
C LEU A 90 4.83 -7.37 8.05
N ALA A 91 5.18 -8.03 9.18
CA ALA A 91 6.42 -7.68 9.87
C ALA A 91 7.62 -7.83 8.95
N ARG A 92 8.39 -6.73 8.78
CA ARG A 92 9.59 -6.64 7.93
C ARG A 92 9.35 -6.97 6.45
N ALA A 93 8.10 -6.94 5.98
CA ALA A 93 7.83 -7.00 4.56
C ALA A 93 8.38 -5.73 3.88
N ASP A 94 9.01 -5.90 2.71
CA ASP A 94 9.46 -4.79 1.89
C ASP A 94 8.29 -4.33 1.01
N LEU A 95 7.74 -3.18 1.33
CA LEU A 95 6.62 -2.54 0.61
C LEU A 95 7.09 -1.28 -0.14
N ALA A 96 8.40 -1.15 -0.39
CA ALA A 96 8.92 -0.01 -1.16
C ALA A 96 8.19 0.07 -2.50
N ASP A 97 7.69 1.27 -2.83
CA ASP A 97 6.99 1.54 -4.09
C ASP A 97 5.75 0.64 -4.36
N ALA A 98 5.26 -0.12 -3.37
CA ALA A 98 4.05 -0.89 -3.50
C ALA A 98 2.81 0.01 -3.63
N TYR A 99 1.90 -0.36 -4.53
CA TYR A 99 0.68 0.36 -4.78
C TYR A 99 -0.47 -0.19 -3.93
N LEU A 100 -1.01 0.61 -3.03
CA LEU A 100 -1.97 0.20 -1.99
C LEU A 100 -3.31 0.95 -2.04
N ALA A 101 -3.63 1.63 -3.16
CA ALA A 101 -4.88 2.38 -3.25
C ALA A 101 -6.08 1.46 -3.03
N GLY A 102 -6.98 1.85 -2.13
CA GLY A 102 -8.16 1.04 -1.78
C GLY A 102 -7.88 -0.24 -1.00
N ALA A 103 -6.60 -0.58 -0.71
CA ALA A 103 -6.28 -1.78 0.04
C ALA A 103 -6.81 -1.70 1.48
N ASN A 104 -7.43 -2.80 1.95
CA ASN A 104 -7.88 -2.89 3.33
C ASN A 104 -6.74 -3.36 4.24
N LEU A 105 -6.09 -2.42 4.94
CA LEU A 105 -4.99 -2.67 5.88
C LEU A 105 -5.44 -2.77 7.35
N ALA A 106 -6.73 -2.89 7.63
CA ALA A 106 -7.26 -2.90 9.00
C ALA A 106 -6.57 -3.98 9.86
N GLY A 107 -5.80 -3.55 10.87
CA GLY A 107 -5.07 -4.45 11.77
C GLY A 107 -3.88 -5.20 11.15
N ALA A 108 -3.54 -4.93 9.89
CA ALA A 108 -2.41 -5.58 9.21
C ALA A 108 -1.06 -5.04 9.71
N LEU A 109 -0.98 -3.74 9.83
CA LEU A 109 0.19 -3.07 10.39
C LEU A 109 -0.05 -2.92 11.89
N LYS A 110 0.83 -3.46 12.72
CA LYS A 110 0.78 -3.24 14.18
C LYS A 110 1.21 -1.80 14.51
N ILE A 111 0.38 -0.85 14.08
CA ILE A 111 0.54 0.57 14.36
C ILE A 111 -0.59 0.96 15.29
N ASP A 112 -0.24 1.63 16.38
CA ASP A 112 -1.25 2.24 17.23
C ASP A 112 -1.98 3.32 16.40
N PRO A 113 -3.31 3.28 16.29
CA PRO A 113 -4.06 4.32 15.59
C PRO A 113 -3.73 5.74 16.05
N SER A 114 -3.29 5.91 17.32
CA SER A 114 -2.84 7.20 17.84
C SER A 114 -1.52 7.71 17.23
N GLU A 115 -0.73 6.83 16.62
CA GLU A 115 0.49 7.20 15.87
C GLU A 115 0.17 7.76 14.48
N ILE A 116 -1.03 7.47 13.95
CA ILE A 116 -1.45 7.94 12.63
C ILE A 116 -2.02 9.35 12.75
N PRO A 117 -1.41 10.36 12.13
CA PRO A 117 -1.95 11.72 12.17
C PRO A 117 -3.25 11.82 11.37
N VAL A 118 -4.23 12.50 11.94
CA VAL A 118 -5.49 12.84 11.26
C VAL A 118 -5.43 14.32 10.88
N ILE A 119 -5.58 14.60 9.60
CA ILE A 119 -5.54 15.94 9.02
C ILE A 119 -6.97 16.33 8.63
N PRO A 120 -7.59 17.30 9.34
CA PRO A 120 -8.93 17.74 8.99
C PRO A 120 -8.99 18.27 7.56
N ASN A 121 -10.00 17.83 6.79
CA ASN A 121 -10.18 18.25 5.39
C ASN A 121 -8.91 18.16 4.55
N ILE A 122 -8.23 17.02 4.62
CA ILE A 122 -6.90 16.82 4.05
C ILE A 122 -6.77 17.28 2.60
N ASP A 123 -7.75 17.02 1.75
CA ASP A 123 -7.71 17.42 0.35
C ASP A 123 -7.77 18.94 0.18
N ASP A 124 -8.61 19.61 0.97
CA ASP A 124 -8.71 21.08 0.97
C ASP A 124 -7.44 21.73 1.56
N THR A 125 -6.90 21.14 2.62
CA THR A 125 -5.64 21.58 3.25
C THR A 125 -4.47 21.50 2.26
N ILE A 126 -4.35 20.40 1.53
CA ILE A 126 -3.29 20.22 0.52
C ILE A 126 -3.51 21.18 -0.65
N LEU A 127 -4.75 21.31 -1.14
CA LEU A 127 -5.07 22.22 -2.24
C LEU A 127 -4.72 23.67 -1.88
N ALA A 128 -5.09 24.13 -0.70
CA ALA A 128 -4.76 25.48 -0.22
C ALA A 128 -3.26 25.72 -0.14
N ALA A 129 -2.47 24.72 0.28
CA ALA A 129 -1.02 24.83 0.29
C ALA A 129 -0.43 24.98 -1.12
N ILE A 130 -0.95 24.21 -2.08
CA ILE A 130 -0.52 24.30 -3.48
C ILE A 130 -0.89 25.68 -4.06
N GLU A 131 -2.10 26.15 -3.83
CA GLU A 131 -2.58 27.46 -4.30
C GLU A 131 -1.84 28.64 -3.66
N SER A 132 -1.24 28.46 -2.47
CA SER A 132 -0.39 29.45 -1.81
C SER A 132 1.08 29.41 -2.17
N GLY A 133 1.45 28.62 -3.17
CA GLY A 133 2.82 28.57 -3.71
C GLY A 133 3.57 27.26 -3.47
N GLY A 134 2.94 26.27 -2.86
CA GLY A 134 3.46 24.91 -2.80
C GLY A 134 3.43 24.24 -4.18
N VAL A 135 4.25 23.24 -4.39
CA VAL A 135 4.32 22.50 -5.66
C VAL A 135 3.81 21.08 -5.47
N LEU A 136 2.83 20.68 -6.28
CA LEU A 136 2.48 19.28 -6.47
C LEU A 136 3.30 18.72 -7.63
N ASP A 137 4.14 17.74 -7.36
CA ASP A 137 4.91 17.05 -8.39
C ASP A 137 4.80 15.53 -8.17
N MET A 138 4.00 14.90 -9.00
CA MET A 138 3.76 13.45 -8.91
C MET A 138 4.91 12.64 -9.52
N SER A 139 5.84 13.28 -10.26
CA SER A 139 7.04 12.64 -10.78
C SER A 139 8.19 12.64 -9.77
N ALA A 140 8.14 13.52 -8.78
CA ALA A 140 9.14 13.61 -7.72
C ALA A 140 8.90 12.50 -6.68
N TRP A 141 9.23 11.28 -7.05
CA TRP A 141 9.32 10.18 -6.09
C TRP A 141 10.43 10.43 -5.08
N HIS A 142 10.16 10.10 -3.85
CA HIS A 142 11.12 10.16 -2.77
C HIS A 142 12.32 9.23 -3.05
N GLY A 143 13.34 9.75 -3.72
CA GLY A 143 14.64 9.10 -3.75
C GLY A 143 15.15 8.95 -2.31
N VAL A 144 15.81 7.83 -2.04
CA VAL A 144 16.41 7.48 -0.75
C VAL A 144 17.19 8.68 -0.20
N GLY A 145 16.68 9.32 0.88
CA GLY A 145 17.41 10.32 1.64
C GLY A 145 16.94 11.79 1.56
N GLY A 146 15.83 12.11 0.90
CA GLY A 146 15.40 13.51 0.72
C GLY A 146 14.10 13.87 1.45
N TRP A 147 14.16 14.82 2.37
CA TRP A 147 13.02 15.65 2.73
C TRP A 147 12.64 16.45 1.49
N CYS A 148 11.44 16.22 0.96
CA CYS A 148 10.89 17.11 -0.05
C CYS A 148 10.56 18.44 0.65
N GLY A 149 11.30 19.49 0.41
CA GLY A 149 11.05 20.82 1.00
C GLY A 149 9.63 21.33 0.73
N THR A 150 9.45 22.14 -0.32
CA THR A 150 8.13 22.70 -0.72
C THR A 150 7.50 21.95 -1.91
N THR A 151 8.16 20.92 -2.45
CA THR A 151 7.70 20.11 -3.59
C THR A 151 7.38 18.72 -3.10
N HIS A 152 6.11 18.31 -3.18
CA HIS A 152 5.67 17.02 -2.71
C HIS A 152 4.71 16.37 -3.70
N CYS A 153 4.80 15.03 -3.84
CA CYS A 153 3.69 14.26 -4.35
C CYS A 153 2.52 14.29 -3.33
N ARG A 154 1.36 13.80 -3.71
CA ARG A 154 0.17 13.85 -2.84
C ARG A 154 0.36 13.10 -1.51
N ALA A 155 1.04 11.94 -1.53
CA ALA A 155 1.43 11.23 -0.31
C ALA A 155 2.41 12.06 0.54
N GLY A 156 3.38 12.70 -0.09
CA GLY A 156 4.35 13.59 0.55
C GLY A 156 3.69 14.78 1.25
N TRP A 157 2.67 15.38 0.65
CA TRP A 157 1.88 16.43 1.29
C TRP A 157 1.14 15.93 2.53
N ALA A 158 0.54 14.73 2.46
CA ALA A 158 -0.11 14.12 3.61
C ALA A 158 0.89 13.89 4.77
N ILE A 159 2.07 13.38 4.46
CA ILE A 159 3.16 13.15 5.43
C ILE A 159 3.64 14.49 6.01
N HIS A 160 3.84 15.50 5.17
CA HIS A 160 4.25 16.85 5.59
C HIS A 160 3.27 17.45 6.61
N PHE A 161 1.98 17.45 6.32
CA PHE A 161 0.97 17.92 7.25
C PHE A 161 0.79 17.03 8.48
N GLY A 162 1.19 15.76 8.39
CA GLY A 162 1.27 14.84 9.54
C GLY A 162 2.38 15.20 10.54
N GLY A 163 3.29 16.12 10.17
CA GLY A 163 4.38 16.59 11.02
C GLY A 163 5.31 15.45 11.46
N GLU A 164 5.77 15.49 12.72
CA GLU A 164 6.68 14.46 13.26
C GLU A 164 6.11 13.06 13.21
N LYS A 165 4.80 12.90 13.44
CA LYS A 165 4.13 11.59 13.35
C LYS A 165 4.10 11.09 11.90
N GLY A 166 3.79 11.96 10.94
CA GLY A 166 3.84 11.63 9.52
C GLY A 166 5.22 11.17 9.09
N LYS A 167 6.26 11.89 9.52
CA LYS A 167 7.64 11.50 9.27
C LYS A 167 8.02 10.16 9.90
N ALA A 168 7.66 9.94 11.17
CA ALA A 168 7.92 8.68 11.85
C ALA A 168 7.27 7.48 11.14
N LEU A 169 6.04 7.67 10.62
CA LEU A 169 5.37 6.67 9.80
C LEU A 169 6.12 6.43 8.48
N GLN A 170 6.57 7.49 7.80
CA GLN A 170 7.36 7.37 6.57
C GLN A 170 8.66 6.60 6.81
N ASP A 171 9.38 6.92 7.87
CA ASP A 171 10.65 6.26 8.20
C ASP A 171 10.45 4.77 8.54
N LYS A 172 9.28 4.42 9.11
CA LYS A 172 8.92 3.06 9.51
C LYS A 172 8.37 2.21 8.38
N LEU A 173 7.61 2.79 7.43
CA LEU A 173 6.76 2.08 6.48
C LEU A 173 6.99 2.46 5.02
N GLY A 174 7.81 3.47 4.77
CA GLY A 174 7.92 4.11 3.46
C GLY A 174 6.79 5.11 3.17
N PRO A 175 7.00 5.99 2.17
CA PRO A 175 6.11 7.13 1.91
C PRO A 175 4.71 6.72 1.44
N ASN A 176 4.59 5.64 0.65
CA ASN A 176 3.29 5.20 0.12
C ASN A 176 2.38 4.70 1.22
N VAL A 177 2.89 3.80 2.06
CA VAL A 177 2.11 3.23 3.17
C VAL A 177 1.74 4.32 4.16
N ALA A 178 2.69 5.19 4.52
CA ALA A 178 2.44 6.31 5.41
C ALA A 178 1.37 7.26 4.86
N GLY A 179 1.49 7.65 3.59
CA GLY A 179 0.51 8.48 2.90
C GLY A 179 -0.89 7.85 2.87
N THR A 180 -0.97 6.55 2.53
CA THR A 180 -2.23 5.79 2.53
C THR A 180 -2.89 5.83 3.90
N LEU A 181 -2.17 5.47 4.97
CA LEU A 181 -2.72 5.46 6.32
C LEU A 181 -3.20 6.85 6.78
N ILE A 182 -2.44 7.90 6.48
CA ILE A 182 -2.82 9.27 6.82
C ILE A 182 -4.08 9.69 6.07
N TYR A 183 -4.19 9.36 4.78
CA TYR A 183 -5.39 9.68 3.99
C TYR A 183 -6.62 8.93 4.48
N GLU A 184 -6.51 7.64 4.76
CA GLU A 184 -7.62 6.82 5.27
C GLU A 184 -8.09 7.29 6.64
N ALA A 185 -7.16 7.60 7.56
CA ALA A 185 -7.49 8.15 8.86
C ALA A 185 -8.13 9.55 8.76
N SER A 186 -7.71 10.36 7.79
CA SER A 186 -8.21 11.72 7.57
C SER A 186 -9.52 11.78 6.77
N ARG A 187 -9.90 10.68 6.11
CA ARG A 187 -11.12 10.56 5.28
C ARG A 187 -11.84 9.23 5.54
N PRO A 188 -12.39 9.00 6.74
CA PRO A 188 -13.06 7.75 7.06
C PRO A 188 -14.13 7.37 6.01
N GLY A 189 -14.07 6.12 5.53
CA GLY A 189 -15.00 5.61 4.52
C GLY A 189 -14.67 5.99 3.06
N ARG A 190 -13.53 6.61 2.81
CA ARG A 190 -13.03 6.87 1.45
C ARG A 190 -11.62 6.26 1.30
N PRO A 191 -11.33 5.56 0.20
CA PRO A 191 -10.01 5.02 -0.03
C PRO A 191 -8.97 6.14 -0.20
N ALA A 192 -7.71 5.82 0.04
CA ALA A 192 -6.61 6.71 -0.30
C ALA A 192 -6.61 6.98 -1.82
N PRO A 193 -6.17 8.18 -2.25
CA PRO A 193 -6.11 8.52 -3.67
C PRO A 193 -5.01 7.72 -4.39
N TRP A 194 -5.10 7.69 -5.71
CA TRP A 194 -4.03 7.17 -6.55
C TRP A 194 -2.79 8.06 -6.47
N PHE A 195 -1.70 7.57 -5.86
CA PHE A 195 -0.47 8.35 -5.71
C PHE A 195 0.45 8.30 -6.95
N PHE A 196 0.12 7.49 -7.95
CA PHE A 196 0.90 7.30 -9.17
C PHE A 196 0.27 7.96 -10.41
N ASP A 197 -0.67 8.86 -10.20
CA ASP A 197 -1.30 9.63 -11.29
C ASP A 197 -0.32 10.68 -11.85
N SER A 198 -0.67 11.23 -13.01
CA SER A 198 0.02 12.44 -13.49
C SER A 198 -0.24 13.62 -12.54
N THR A 199 0.65 14.60 -12.55
CA THR A 199 0.46 15.82 -11.73
C THR A 199 -0.85 16.52 -12.06
N GLU A 200 -1.24 16.55 -13.33
CA GLU A 200 -2.51 17.14 -13.78
C GLU A 200 -3.72 16.35 -13.28
N GLY A 201 -3.70 15.01 -13.42
CA GLY A 201 -4.75 14.12 -12.93
C GLY A 201 -4.91 14.20 -11.42
N ALA A 202 -3.81 14.15 -10.68
CA ALA A 202 -3.80 14.29 -9.23
C ALA A 202 -4.35 15.63 -8.75
N LEU A 203 -4.04 16.74 -9.45
CA LEU A 203 -4.55 18.06 -9.13
C LEU A 203 -6.05 18.18 -9.43
N ALA A 204 -6.51 17.58 -10.53
CA ALA A 204 -7.94 17.56 -10.89
C ALA A 204 -8.76 16.78 -9.84
N ASP A 205 -8.27 15.59 -9.42
CA ASP A 205 -8.93 14.81 -8.38
C ASP A 205 -8.90 15.53 -7.03
N LEU A 206 -7.77 16.15 -6.67
CA LEU A 206 -7.64 16.92 -5.44
C LEU A 206 -8.66 18.06 -5.35
N ARG A 207 -8.84 18.82 -6.45
CA ARG A 207 -9.86 19.89 -6.54
C ARG A 207 -11.28 19.34 -6.39
N LYS A 208 -11.56 18.20 -7.00
CA LYS A 208 -12.85 17.51 -6.85
C LYS A 208 -13.10 17.08 -5.41
N CYS A 209 -12.12 16.44 -4.78
CA CYS A 209 -12.22 15.98 -3.40
C CYS A 209 -12.34 17.15 -2.40
N ALA A 210 -11.60 18.24 -2.59
CA ALA A 210 -11.68 19.44 -1.77
C ALA A 210 -13.08 20.09 -1.85
N LYS A 211 -13.66 20.21 -3.06
CA LYS A 211 -15.04 20.69 -3.24
C LYS A 211 -16.05 19.80 -2.50
N ALA A 212 -15.89 18.48 -2.57
CA ALA A 212 -16.76 17.55 -1.85
C ALA A 212 -16.62 17.72 -0.32
N GLN A 213 -15.42 17.99 0.20
CA GLN A 213 -15.18 18.25 1.62
C GLN A 213 -15.81 19.56 2.10
N ARG A 214 -15.88 20.57 1.23
CA ARG A 214 -16.57 21.86 1.50
C ARG A 214 -18.08 21.80 1.29
N GLY A 215 -18.63 20.64 0.83
CA GLY A 215 -20.06 20.50 0.55
C GLY A 215 -20.51 21.21 -0.74
N GLU A 216 -19.59 21.53 -1.66
CA GLU A 216 -19.85 22.24 -2.91
C GLU A 216 -20.26 21.32 -4.07
N LEU A 217 -20.16 20.00 -3.88
CA LEU A 217 -20.63 18.98 -4.83
C LEU A 217 -21.92 18.36 -4.27
N ALA A 218 -23.04 18.62 -4.95
CA ALA A 218 -24.31 17.94 -4.73
C ALA A 218 -24.36 16.63 -5.51
#